data_4f6b93acc05b20c5c5e493da0a948509
#
_entry.id   4f6b93acc05b20c5c5e493da0a948509
#
_cell.length_a   1.000
_cell.length_b   1.000
_cell.length_c   1.000
_cell.angle_alpha   90.00
_cell.angle_beta   90.00
_cell.angle_gamma   90.00
#
_symmetry.space_group_name_H-M   'P 1'
#
loop_
_entity.id
_entity.type
_entity.pdbx_description
1 polymer ?
#
loop_
_entity_poly.entity_id
_entity_poly.type
_entity_poly.pdbx_seq_one_letter_code
_entity_poly.pdbx_strand_id
1 'polypeptide(L)'
;MKKVKLVACILGILIFQLKSYTQSYDILIKNGHVIDVKNNINMIIDIAIDDNKIALVQENISPKSSVRIIDAKGLYVTPGLIDIHSHNFHGTIPNRYLSNSFSALPPDGFTFRSGITTIVDVGGAGWKNFEIFKEQVIEKSKTRVLAFLNIIGLGMQGGEIEQNIDDMDPELTAEMVNKYPEHIVGIKLAHFSGYNWIPIDKVTKAGELSNRPVMIDFGGSNPLMPLDSLLLNKLRSGDIFTHTYANVRGRMSIVDGNNKLHEFVKEAQNKGIVFDVGHGGGSFAFSQAIPAINQGLKPDTISTDLHTGSMNGGMKDLLNVMSKFLNMGLNLNEVVNAVSWGAAKSINKVSLGNLSIGSVADITILNLQEGDFGFIDTKNKKMKGSKKLECEMTIKGGEIVYDLNGLASNDWRLK
;
A
#
# COMPACT_ATOMS: atom_id res chain seq x y z
N MET A 1 -35.86 -88.50 -1.91
CA MET A 1 -36.36 -87.25 -2.51
C MET A 1 -35.74 -86.10 -1.74
N LYS A 2 -34.66 -85.51 -2.27
CA LYS A 2 -33.98 -84.34 -1.67
C LYS A 2 -34.36 -83.08 -2.47
N LYS A 3 -34.99 -82.13 -1.80
CA LYS A 3 -35.32 -80.79 -2.37
C LYS A 3 -34.09 -79.89 -2.37
N VAL A 4 -33.66 -79.52 -3.55
CA VAL A 4 -32.60 -78.48 -3.72
C VAL A 4 -33.26 -77.10 -3.65
N LYS A 5 -32.88 -76.33 -2.68
CA LYS A 5 -33.27 -74.87 -2.60
C LYS A 5 -32.31 -74.04 -3.41
N LEU A 6 -32.82 -73.38 -4.45
CA LEU A 6 -32.12 -72.42 -5.25
C LEU A 6 -32.10 -71.08 -4.49
N VAL A 7 -30.92 -70.63 -4.07
CA VAL A 7 -30.72 -69.28 -3.48
C VAL A 7 -30.31 -68.31 -4.61
N ALA A 8 -31.18 -67.40 -4.95
CA ALA A 8 -30.90 -66.39 -5.89
C ALA A 8 -30.15 -65.20 -5.14
N CYS A 9 -28.87 -65.01 -5.41
CA CYS A 9 -28.11 -63.81 -5.00
C CYS A 9 -28.50 -62.64 -5.90
N ILE A 10 -29.26 -61.68 -5.37
CA ILE A 10 -29.49 -60.40 -6.02
C ILE A 10 -28.31 -59.50 -5.66
N LEU A 11 -27.38 -59.33 -6.60
CA LEU A 11 -26.28 -58.36 -6.50
C LEU A 11 -26.84 -56.96 -6.80
N GLY A 12 -27.17 -56.20 -5.74
CA GLY A 12 -27.56 -54.82 -5.88
C GLY A 12 -26.33 -53.94 -6.22
N ILE A 13 -26.21 -53.55 -7.48
CA ILE A 13 -25.20 -52.53 -7.89
C ILE A 13 -25.69 -51.19 -7.39
N LEU A 14 -25.13 -50.72 -6.25
CA LEU A 14 -25.26 -49.35 -5.79
C LEU A 14 -24.40 -48.45 -6.74
N ILE A 15 -25.04 -47.86 -7.72
CA ILE A 15 -24.43 -46.79 -8.52
C ILE A 15 -24.38 -45.55 -7.62
N PHE A 16 -23.27 -45.34 -6.96
CA PHE A 16 -22.94 -44.06 -6.37
C PHE A 16 -22.81 -43.07 -7.53
N GLN A 17 -23.85 -42.27 -7.80
CA GLN A 17 -23.71 -41.06 -8.58
C GLN A 17 -22.87 -40.09 -7.76
N LEU A 18 -21.57 -40.08 -8.01
CA LEU A 18 -20.72 -38.95 -7.65
C LEU A 18 -21.26 -37.75 -8.40
N LYS A 19 -22.10 -36.95 -7.74
CA LYS A 19 -22.38 -35.60 -8.19
C LYS A 19 -21.01 -34.88 -8.12
N SER A 20 -20.33 -34.82 -9.24
CA SER A 20 -19.23 -33.89 -9.44
C SER A 20 -19.84 -32.50 -9.28
N TYR A 21 -19.76 -31.92 -8.10
CA TYR A 21 -19.94 -30.50 -7.93
C TYR A 21 -18.78 -29.88 -8.70
N THR A 22 -19.01 -29.45 -9.92
CA THR A 22 -18.11 -28.54 -10.58
C THR A 22 -18.07 -27.29 -9.70
N GLN A 23 -16.95 -27.08 -9.02
CA GLN A 23 -16.73 -25.86 -8.25
C GLN A 23 -16.98 -24.69 -9.20
N SER A 24 -17.94 -23.83 -8.86
CA SER A 24 -18.27 -22.66 -9.65
C SER A 24 -17.63 -21.45 -8.93
N TYR A 25 -16.74 -20.77 -9.62
CA TYR A 25 -16.10 -19.55 -9.12
C TYR A 25 -16.96 -18.32 -9.47
N ASP A 26 -16.92 -17.31 -8.62
CA ASP A 26 -17.63 -16.05 -8.87
C ASP A 26 -16.99 -15.30 -10.04
N ILE A 27 -15.65 -15.19 -10.03
CA ILE A 27 -14.88 -14.50 -11.05
C ILE A 27 -13.68 -15.38 -11.48
N LEU A 28 -13.41 -15.38 -12.78
CA LEU A 28 -12.23 -15.96 -13.39
C LEU A 28 -11.49 -14.92 -14.22
N ILE A 29 -10.28 -14.56 -13.81
CA ILE A 29 -9.39 -13.69 -14.57
C ILE A 29 -8.49 -14.57 -15.43
N LYS A 30 -8.54 -14.37 -16.74
CA LYS A 30 -7.82 -15.18 -17.73
C LYS A 30 -6.78 -14.39 -18.50
N ASN A 31 -5.76 -15.09 -18.96
CA ASN A 31 -4.76 -14.63 -19.92
C ASN A 31 -3.91 -13.42 -19.46
N GLY A 32 -4.05 -12.98 -18.21
CA GLY A 32 -3.28 -11.87 -17.66
C GLY A 32 -1.85 -12.27 -17.31
N HIS A 33 -0.91 -11.33 -17.45
CA HIS A 33 0.45 -11.52 -16.93
C HIS A 33 0.45 -11.22 -15.44
N VAL A 34 0.44 -12.26 -14.61
CA VAL A 34 0.40 -12.13 -13.15
C VAL A 34 1.77 -11.82 -12.59
N ILE A 35 1.84 -10.79 -11.72
CA ILE A 35 3.03 -10.47 -10.93
C ILE A 35 2.66 -10.56 -9.45
N ASP A 36 3.14 -11.61 -8.78
CA ASP A 36 3.00 -11.80 -7.33
C ASP A 36 4.34 -12.18 -6.73
N VAL A 37 5.00 -11.20 -6.14
CA VAL A 37 6.37 -11.35 -5.64
C VAL A 37 6.47 -12.32 -4.48
N LYS A 38 5.46 -12.37 -3.60
CA LYS A 38 5.42 -13.32 -2.48
C LYS A 38 5.48 -14.76 -2.96
N ASN A 39 4.74 -15.08 -4.02
CA ASN A 39 4.60 -16.43 -4.54
C ASN A 39 5.56 -16.72 -5.70
N ASN A 40 6.50 -15.80 -6.02
CA ASN A 40 7.44 -15.89 -7.15
C ASN A 40 6.73 -16.12 -8.51
N ILE A 41 5.55 -15.51 -8.71
CA ILE A 41 4.81 -15.58 -9.96
C ILE A 41 5.13 -14.33 -10.78
N ASN A 42 5.58 -14.54 -12.04
CA ASN A 42 5.78 -13.51 -13.04
C ASN A 42 5.58 -14.13 -14.43
N MET A 43 4.33 -14.49 -14.74
CA MET A 43 3.96 -15.23 -15.94
C MET A 43 2.48 -15.10 -16.28
N ILE A 44 2.09 -15.54 -17.47
CA ILE A 44 0.67 -15.64 -17.84
C ILE A 44 0.07 -16.84 -17.13
N ILE A 45 -0.93 -16.59 -16.25
CA ILE A 45 -1.61 -17.59 -15.46
C ILE A 45 -3.02 -17.08 -15.09
N ASP A 46 -3.97 -17.99 -14.90
CA ASP A 46 -5.35 -17.63 -14.56
C ASP A 46 -5.56 -17.57 -13.03
N ILE A 47 -6.50 -16.73 -12.59
CA ILE A 47 -6.87 -16.57 -11.19
C ILE A 47 -8.39 -16.75 -11.06
N ALA A 48 -8.80 -17.68 -10.20
CA ALA A 48 -10.21 -17.85 -9.82
C ALA A 48 -10.46 -17.25 -8.43
N ILE A 49 -11.60 -16.55 -8.30
CA ILE A 49 -12.08 -15.94 -7.06
C ILE A 49 -13.40 -16.58 -6.70
N ASP A 50 -13.55 -16.94 -5.41
CA ASP A 50 -14.76 -17.49 -4.84
C ASP A 50 -14.94 -16.95 -3.41
N ASP A 51 -16.13 -16.50 -3.07
CA ASP A 51 -16.49 -16.00 -1.74
C ASP A 51 -15.41 -15.04 -1.16
N ASN A 52 -15.10 -13.97 -1.88
CA ASN A 52 -14.13 -12.92 -1.54
C ASN A 52 -12.65 -13.35 -1.43
N LYS A 53 -12.29 -14.59 -1.79
CA LYS A 53 -10.93 -15.13 -1.66
C LYS A 53 -10.36 -15.58 -2.99
N ILE A 54 -9.03 -15.61 -3.06
CA ILE A 54 -8.32 -16.32 -4.11
C ILE A 54 -8.56 -17.83 -3.93
N ALA A 55 -9.34 -18.41 -4.84
CA ALA A 55 -9.70 -19.82 -4.76
C ALA A 55 -8.69 -20.72 -5.48
N LEU A 56 -8.16 -20.25 -6.62
CA LEU A 56 -7.21 -21.02 -7.44
C LEU A 56 -6.31 -20.07 -8.24
N VAL A 57 -5.03 -20.42 -8.37
CA VAL A 57 -4.07 -19.80 -9.28
C VAL A 57 -3.43 -20.92 -10.09
N GLN A 58 -3.80 -21.06 -11.35
CA GLN A 58 -3.38 -22.18 -12.20
C GLN A 58 -3.49 -21.82 -13.68
N GLU A 59 -2.65 -22.43 -14.51
CA GLU A 59 -2.79 -22.32 -15.95
C GLU A 59 -4.07 -23.02 -16.47
N ASN A 60 -4.71 -22.40 -17.45
CA ASN A 60 -5.81 -22.98 -18.22
C ASN A 60 -7.04 -23.41 -17.36
N ILE A 61 -7.48 -22.57 -16.41
CA ILE A 61 -8.74 -22.80 -15.69
C ILE A 61 -9.90 -22.75 -16.70
N SER A 62 -10.80 -23.74 -16.61
CA SER A 62 -11.93 -23.84 -17.55
C SER A 62 -12.89 -22.64 -17.41
N PRO A 63 -13.25 -21.94 -18.49
CA PRO A 63 -14.24 -20.88 -18.44
C PRO A 63 -15.62 -21.32 -17.94
N LYS A 64 -15.95 -22.62 -18.10
CA LYS A 64 -17.24 -23.19 -17.66
C LYS A 64 -17.35 -23.31 -16.14
N SER A 65 -16.24 -23.10 -15.41
CA SER A 65 -16.21 -23.16 -13.94
C SER A 65 -16.44 -21.81 -13.27
N SER A 66 -16.85 -20.76 -13.99
CA SER A 66 -17.04 -19.43 -13.42
C SER A 66 -18.32 -18.77 -13.91
N VAL A 67 -18.89 -17.96 -13.03
CA VAL A 67 -20.08 -17.12 -13.32
C VAL A 67 -19.69 -15.93 -14.20
N ARG A 68 -18.53 -15.29 -13.91
CA ARG A 68 -18.01 -14.15 -14.65
C ARG A 68 -16.58 -14.39 -15.10
N ILE A 69 -16.28 -14.02 -16.35
CA ILE A 69 -14.95 -14.14 -16.93
C ILE A 69 -14.45 -12.75 -17.26
N ILE A 70 -13.20 -12.45 -16.86
CA ILE A 70 -12.48 -11.23 -17.19
C ILE A 70 -11.28 -11.65 -18.06
N ASP A 71 -11.23 -11.22 -19.31
CA ASP A 71 -10.08 -11.44 -20.17
C ASP A 71 -9.06 -10.31 -20.00
N ALA A 72 -7.98 -10.61 -19.29
CA ALA A 72 -6.88 -9.71 -19.02
C ALA A 72 -5.72 -9.85 -20.02
N LYS A 73 -5.98 -10.33 -21.25
CA LYS A 73 -4.97 -10.52 -22.27
C LYS A 73 -4.25 -9.19 -22.58
N GLY A 74 -2.92 -9.20 -22.48
CA GLY A 74 -2.07 -8.02 -22.70
C GLY A 74 -1.96 -7.08 -21.51
N LEU A 75 -2.63 -7.39 -20.39
CA LEU A 75 -2.62 -6.63 -19.15
C LEU A 75 -1.80 -7.35 -18.07
N TYR A 76 -1.37 -6.60 -17.07
CA TYR A 76 -0.72 -7.12 -15.88
C TYR A 76 -1.73 -7.28 -14.75
N VAL A 77 -1.70 -8.41 -14.06
CA VAL A 77 -2.55 -8.69 -12.89
C VAL A 77 -1.66 -8.75 -11.66
N THR A 78 -1.95 -7.93 -10.66
CA THR A 78 -1.16 -7.82 -9.43
C THR A 78 -2.05 -7.98 -8.21
N PRO A 79 -1.51 -8.26 -7.01
CA PRO A 79 -2.25 -8.02 -5.78
C PRO A 79 -2.77 -6.59 -5.76
N GLY A 80 -3.87 -6.34 -5.06
CA GLY A 80 -4.38 -5.01 -4.82
C GLY A 80 -3.31 -4.10 -4.22
N LEU A 81 -3.16 -2.90 -4.76
CA LEU A 81 -2.09 -2.00 -4.37
C LEU A 81 -2.31 -1.46 -2.95
N ILE A 82 -1.21 -1.28 -2.24
CA ILE A 82 -1.16 -0.77 -0.87
C ILE A 82 -0.36 0.53 -0.86
N ASP A 83 -1.02 1.63 -0.52
CA ASP A 83 -0.38 2.92 -0.30
C ASP A 83 -0.19 3.13 1.20
N ILE A 84 1.05 3.07 1.66
CA ILE A 84 1.35 3.14 3.10
C ILE A 84 1.50 4.56 3.64
N HIS A 85 1.29 5.59 2.80
CA HIS A 85 1.45 6.98 3.21
C HIS A 85 0.39 7.89 2.58
N SER A 86 -0.59 8.30 3.39
CA SER A 86 -1.68 9.18 2.98
C SER A 86 -2.28 9.90 4.19
N HIS A 87 -3.20 10.84 3.94
CA HIS A 87 -3.91 11.60 4.97
C HIS A 87 -5.42 11.48 4.73
N ASN A 88 -6.11 10.70 5.57
CA ASN A 88 -7.50 10.31 5.34
C ASN A 88 -8.46 10.69 6.47
N PHE A 89 -8.00 11.23 7.59
CA PHE A 89 -8.88 11.70 8.66
C PHE A 89 -9.58 13.01 8.26
N HIS A 90 -10.48 12.90 7.26
CA HIS A 90 -11.19 14.01 6.66
C HIS A 90 -12.42 14.46 7.47
N GLY A 91 -13.09 15.52 7.05
CA GLY A 91 -14.14 16.31 7.62
C GLY A 91 -15.29 15.61 8.33
N THR A 92 -15.08 15.19 9.57
CA THR A 92 -16.09 14.59 10.45
C THR A 92 -16.42 15.48 11.65
N ILE A 93 -15.61 16.50 11.94
CA ILE A 93 -15.89 17.48 12.99
C ILE A 93 -16.88 18.53 12.47
N PRO A 94 -17.99 18.82 13.17
CA PRO A 94 -18.90 19.89 12.80
C PRO A 94 -18.16 21.21 12.56
N ASN A 95 -18.56 21.93 11.53
CA ASN A 95 -17.98 23.24 11.13
C ASN A 95 -16.50 23.22 10.65
N ARG A 96 -15.89 22.02 10.47
CA ARG A 96 -14.59 21.85 9.85
C ARG A 96 -14.75 21.10 8.53
N TYR A 97 -15.03 21.84 7.47
CA TYR A 97 -15.21 21.25 6.16
C TYR A 97 -13.92 20.57 5.66
N LEU A 98 -14.08 19.32 5.23
CA LEU A 98 -13.06 18.46 4.63
C LEU A 98 -11.92 17.95 5.53
N SER A 99 -11.75 18.40 6.76
CA SER A 99 -10.58 17.94 7.51
C SER A 99 -10.77 17.92 9.02
N ASN A 100 -10.52 16.79 9.63
CA ASN A 100 -10.28 16.63 11.07
C ASN A 100 -8.80 16.61 11.40
N SER A 101 -7.95 16.32 10.41
CA SER A 101 -6.52 16.50 10.47
C SER A 101 -6.05 17.42 9.36
N PHE A 102 -4.80 17.85 9.40
CA PHE A 102 -4.24 18.74 8.39
C PHE A 102 -4.29 18.09 7.00
N SER A 103 -4.90 18.81 6.03
CA SER A 103 -4.89 18.45 4.60
C SER A 103 -5.50 17.09 4.21
N ALA A 104 -6.32 16.46 5.06
CA ALA A 104 -6.88 15.13 4.79
C ALA A 104 -7.93 15.10 3.66
N LEU A 105 -8.08 13.94 3.03
CA LEU A 105 -9.00 13.65 1.93
C LEU A 105 -9.78 12.36 2.17
N PRO A 106 -11.04 12.25 1.68
CA PRO A 106 -11.77 10.98 1.68
C PRO A 106 -11.08 9.96 0.78
N PRO A 107 -10.80 8.72 1.25
CA PRO A 107 -10.01 7.75 0.49
C PRO A 107 -10.71 7.27 -0.79
N ASP A 108 -11.99 6.91 -0.73
CA ASP A 108 -12.73 6.25 -1.82
C ASP A 108 -12.75 7.05 -3.13
N GLY A 109 -12.60 8.36 -3.06
CA GLY A 109 -12.52 9.22 -4.23
C GLY A 109 -11.22 9.10 -5.04
N PHE A 110 -10.17 8.51 -4.47
CA PHE A 110 -8.82 8.50 -5.04
C PHE A 110 -8.23 7.09 -5.22
N THR A 111 -8.68 6.12 -4.43
CA THR A 111 -8.04 4.81 -4.31
C THR A 111 -8.34 3.87 -5.49
N PHE A 112 -9.61 3.55 -5.74
CA PHE A 112 -9.97 2.47 -6.67
C PHE A 112 -9.55 2.75 -8.11
N ARG A 113 -9.63 4.00 -8.57
CA ARG A 113 -9.14 4.40 -9.90
C ARG A 113 -7.63 4.30 -10.07
N SER A 114 -6.91 4.19 -8.96
CA SER A 114 -5.46 4.04 -8.93
C SER A 114 -5.03 2.63 -8.54
N GLY A 115 -5.96 1.66 -8.49
CA GLY A 115 -5.65 0.28 -8.15
C GLY A 115 -5.44 0.01 -6.66
N ILE A 116 -5.64 1.01 -5.79
CA ILE A 116 -5.39 0.90 -4.35
C ILE A 116 -6.58 0.23 -3.68
N THR A 117 -6.36 -0.90 -3.01
CA THR A 117 -7.34 -1.59 -2.18
C THR A 117 -7.15 -1.33 -0.69
N THR A 118 -5.94 -0.95 -0.30
CA THR A 118 -5.56 -0.62 1.08
C THR A 118 -4.76 0.67 1.11
N ILE A 119 -5.15 1.59 1.99
CA ILE A 119 -4.47 2.86 2.21
C ILE A 119 -4.19 3.05 3.70
N VAL A 120 -3.08 3.70 4.03
CA VAL A 120 -2.69 3.93 5.42
C VAL A 120 -2.62 5.43 5.69
N ASP A 121 -3.46 5.88 6.61
CA ASP A 121 -3.35 7.25 7.17
C ASP A 121 -2.13 7.34 8.08
N VAL A 122 -1.28 8.33 7.85
CA VAL A 122 -0.04 8.45 8.62
C VAL A 122 -0.08 9.61 9.60
N GLY A 123 -0.75 9.37 10.71
CA GLY A 123 -0.75 10.27 11.84
C GLY A 123 -1.85 11.33 11.83
N GLY A 124 -2.86 11.17 11.00
CA GLY A 124 -4.04 12.03 11.04
C GLY A 124 -4.70 12.08 12.41
N ALA A 125 -4.78 10.91 13.07
CA ALA A 125 -5.25 10.78 14.44
C ALA A 125 -4.11 10.44 15.41
N GLY A 126 -4.25 10.88 16.66
CA GLY A 126 -3.45 10.46 17.80
C GLY A 126 -4.28 9.70 18.83
N TRP A 127 -3.69 9.36 19.98
CA TRP A 127 -4.33 8.54 21.02
C TRP A 127 -5.59 9.21 21.63
N LYS A 128 -5.79 10.53 21.51
CA LYS A 128 -6.98 11.23 22.01
C LYS A 128 -8.20 11.12 21.09
N ASN A 129 -8.01 10.90 19.79
CA ASN A 129 -9.10 11.00 18.80
C ASN A 129 -9.12 9.85 17.78
N PHE A 130 -8.35 8.80 18.00
CA PHE A 130 -8.33 7.64 17.08
C PHE A 130 -9.70 6.97 16.96
N GLU A 131 -10.46 6.86 18.05
CA GLU A 131 -11.79 6.24 18.04
C GLU A 131 -12.75 7.00 17.14
N ILE A 132 -12.67 8.33 17.11
CA ILE A 132 -13.45 9.16 16.18
C ILE A 132 -13.05 8.85 14.73
N PHE A 133 -11.74 8.76 14.47
CA PHE A 133 -11.25 8.39 13.14
C PHE A 133 -11.72 7.00 12.70
N LYS A 134 -11.65 6.04 13.60
CA LYS A 134 -12.12 4.68 13.37
C LYS A 134 -13.60 4.65 12.99
N GLU A 135 -14.45 5.22 13.86
CA GLU A 135 -15.89 5.18 13.69
C GLU A 135 -16.37 5.93 12.44
N GLN A 136 -15.79 7.09 12.16
CA GLN A 136 -16.31 8.00 11.15
C GLN A 136 -15.65 7.85 9.77
N VAL A 137 -14.45 7.29 9.71
CA VAL A 137 -13.71 7.12 8.44
C VAL A 137 -13.36 5.67 8.16
N ILE A 138 -12.64 4.99 9.07
CA ILE A 138 -12.14 3.63 8.81
C ILE A 138 -13.31 2.68 8.54
N GLU A 139 -14.34 2.70 9.39
CA GLU A 139 -15.52 1.81 9.29
C GLU A 139 -16.51 2.22 8.19
N LYS A 140 -16.41 3.42 7.63
CA LYS A 140 -17.32 3.92 6.60
C LYS A 140 -16.75 3.85 5.20
N SER A 141 -15.43 3.77 5.05
CA SER A 141 -14.78 3.71 3.76
C SER A 141 -14.92 2.33 3.13
N LYS A 142 -15.16 2.30 1.82
CA LYS A 142 -15.07 1.05 1.03
C LYS A 142 -13.63 0.59 0.90
N THR A 143 -12.69 1.51 0.78
CA THR A 143 -11.25 1.24 0.85
C THR A 143 -10.89 0.70 2.22
N ARG A 144 -10.00 -0.29 2.30
CA ARG A 144 -9.41 -0.70 3.58
C ARG A 144 -8.49 0.42 4.05
N VAL A 145 -8.89 1.13 5.13
CA VAL A 145 -8.10 2.20 5.75
C VAL A 145 -7.45 1.65 7.01
N LEU A 146 -6.12 1.77 7.08
CA LEU A 146 -5.30 1.48 8.26
C LEU A 146 -4.66 2.78 8.75
N ALA A 147 -3.98 2.74 9.91
CA ALA A 147 -3.37 3.94 10.48
C ALA A 147 -1.98 3.70 11.07
N PHE A 148 -1.08 4.65 10.86
CA PHE A 148 -0.01 4.96 11.81
C PHE A 148 -0.57 5.97 12.80
N LEU A 149 -0.61 5.63 14.08
CA LEU A 149 -1.09 6.53 15.11
C LEU A 149 -0.06 7.63 15.40
N ASN A 150 -0.45 8.89 15.43
CA ASN A 150 0.48 9.96 15.78
C ASN A 150 0.89 9.87 17.25
N ILE A 151 2.16 10.10 17.56
CA ILE A 151 2.65 10.22 18.94
C ILE A 151 2.05 11.44 19.66
N ILE A 152 1.65 12.49 18.90
CA ILE A 152 0.88 13.64 19.41
C ILE A 152 -0.58 13.23 19.63
N GLY A 153 -1.12 13.53 20.80
CA GLY A 153 -2.44 13.07 21.21
C GLY A 153 -3.59 13.42 20.28
N LEU A 154 -3.60 14.61 19.70
CA LEU A 154 -4.61 15.04 18.73
C LEU A 154 -4.27 14.71 17.26
N GLY A 155 -3.13 14.08 17.02
CA GLY A 155 -2.68 13.78 15.68
C GLY A 155 -2.16 15.03 14.94
N MET A 156 -2.10 14.90 13.61
CA MET A 156 -1.57 15.94 12.72
C MET A 156 -2.59 17.07 12.57
N GLN A 157 -2.38 18.15 13.28
CA GLN A 157 -3.24 19.36 13.26
C GLN A 157 -2.52 20.57 12.63
N GLY A 158 -1.23 20.47 12.39
CA GLY A 158 -0.37 21.59 11.97
C GLY A 158 0.03 22.52 13.12
N GLY A 159 1.02 23.37 12.84
CA GLY A 159 1.44 24.45 13.74
C GLY A 159 2.01 23.98 15.07
N GLU A 160 1.68 24.71 16.13
CA GLU A 160 2.25 24.51 17.48
C GLU A 160 1.85 23.17 18.12
N ILE A 161 0.70 22.60 17.74
CA ILE A 161 0.23 21.33 18.30
C ILE A 161 1.24 20.21 18.03
N GLU A 162 1.82 20.16 16.83
CA GLU A 162 2.79 19.14 16.47
C GLU A 162 4.19 19.36 17.06
N GLN A 163 4.43 20.50 17.69
CA GLN A 163 5.68 20.84 18.35
C GLN A 163 5.63 20.57 19.88
N ASN A 164 4.49 20.15 20.42
CA ASN A 164 4.29 19.94 21.87
C ASN A 164 4.86 18.59 22.33
N ILE A 165 6.11 18.59 22.81
CA ILE A 165 6.79 17.39 23.32
C ILE A 165 6.05 16.78 24.54
N ASP A 166 5.38 17.60 25.35
CA ASP A 166 4.69 17.10 26.56
C ASP A 166 3.42 16.31 26.19
N ASP A 167 2.83 16.54 25.02
CA ASP A 167 1.68 15.78 24.50
C ASP A 167 2.10 14.46 23.80
N MET A 168 3.39 14.25 23.59
CA MET A 168 3.94 13.00 23.06
C MET A 168 4.04 11.96 24.18
N ASP A 169 3.04 11.10 24.30
CA ASP A 169 2.95 10.10 25.36
C ASP A 169 3.14 8.67 24.83
N PRO A 170 4.30 8.03 25.09
CA PRO A 170 4.57 6.68 24.58
C PRO A 170 3.63 5.60 25.14
N GLU A 171 3.27 5.70 26.41
CA GLU A 171 2.44 4.74 27.12
C GLU A 171 0.99 4.78 26.62
N LEU A 172 0.36 5.96 26.56
CA LEU A 172 -1.00 6.14 26.04
C LEU A 172 -1.08 5.80 24.55
N THR A 173 -0.04 6.13 23.78
CA THR A 173 0.05 5.75 22.36
C THR A 173 0.10 4.24 22.21
N ALA A 174 0.93 3.54 22.98
CA ALA A 174 1.03 2.08 22.93
C ALA A 174 -0.24 1.39 23.41
N GLU A 175 -0.91 1.93 24.42
CA GLU A 175 -2.20 1.44 24.91
C GLU A 175 -3.25 1.49 23.78
N MET A 176 -3.35 2.61 23.06
CA MET A 176 -4.30 2.76 21.95
C MET A 176 -3.96 1.80 20.79
N VAL A 177 -2.67 1.62 20.44
CA VAL A 177 -2.23 0.64 19.44
C VAL A 177 -2.64 -0.78 19.84
N ASN A 178 -2.42 -1.16 21.09
CA ASN A 178 -2.75 -2.49 21.60
C ASN A 178 -4.26 -2.73 21.71
N LYS A 179 -5.05 -1.66 21.89
CA LYS A 179 -6.51 -1.70 21.89
C LYS A 179 -7.11 -1.96 20.50
N TYR A 180 -6.44 -1.45 19.43
CA TYR A 180 -6.93 -1.56 18.05
C TYR A 180 -5.87 -2.15 17.08
N PRO A 181 -5.35 -3.37 17.35
CA PRO A 181 -4.23 -3.95 16.60
C PRO A 181 -4.55 -4.26 15.13
N GLU A 182 -5.85 -4.39 14.80
CA GLU A 182 -6.29 -4.64 13.42
C GLU A 182 -6.25 -3.37 12.56
N HIS A 183 -6.40 -2.20 13.16
CA HIS A 183 -6.45 -0.93 12.46
C HIS A 183 -5.14 -0.15 12.54
N ILE A 184 -4.43 -0.20 13.67
CA ILE A 184 -3.19 0.55 13.88
C ILE A 184 -1.99 -0.35 13.57
N VAL A 185 -1.24 0.04 12.53
CA VAL A 185 -0.12 -0.74 11.99
C VAL A 185 1.25 -0.19 12.39
N GLY A 186 1.30 0.99 12.97
CA GLY A 186 2.53 1.65 13.39
C GLY A 186 2.27 2.98 14.09
N ILE A 187 3.34 3.71 14.36
CA ILE A 187 3.29 5.01 15.04
C ILE A 187 4.02 6.04 14.19
N LYS A 188 3.46 7.24 14.06
CA LYS A 188 3.99 8.36 13.28
C LYS A 188 4.57 9.43 14.18
N LEU A 189 5.74 9.93 13.82
CA LEU A 189 6.21 11.26 14.19
C LEU A 189 6.34 12.11 12.92
N ALA A 190 5.65 13.25 12.89
CA ALA A 190 5.65 14.14 11.73
C ALA A 190 5.92 15.59 12.17
N HIS A 191 6.52 16.36 11.25
CA HIS A 191 6.65 17.83 11.26
C HIS A 191 7.29 18.45 12.50
N PHE A 192 7.90 17.68 13.41
CA PHE A 192 8.67 18.29 14.49
C PHE A 192 9.91 18.99 13.94
N SER A 193 10.04 20.29 14.21
CA SER A 193 11.07 21.14 13.62
C SER A 193 12.17 21.59 14.59
N GLY A 194 12.13 21.10 15.83
CA GLY A 194 13.16 21.41 16.85
C GLY A 194 14.43 20.57 16.68
N TYR A 195 15.58 21.15 17.04
CA TYR A 195 16.83 20.41 17.18
C TYR A 195 16.83 19.64 18.52
N ASN A 196 16.10 18.53 18.55
CA ASN A 196 15.87 17.74 19.76
C ASN A 196 15.58 16.27 19.42
N TRP A 197 16.24 15.34 20.12
CA TRP A 197 16.03 13.90 19.96
C TRP A 197 14.84 13.34 20.78
N ILE A 198 14.34 14.06 21.78
CA ILE A 198 13.26 13.58 22.66
C ILE A 198 12.05 13.08 21.88
N PRO A 199 11.54 13.75 20.84
CA PRO A 199 10.41 13.22 20.04
C PRO A 199 10.70 11.87 19.39
N ILE A 200 11.93 11.69 18.88
CA ILE A 200 12.36 10.41 18.30
C ILE A 200 12.42 9.33 19.37
N ASP A 201 13.00 9.63 20.54
CA ASP A 201 13.10 8.67 21.64
C ASP A 201 11.71 8.28 22.17
N LYS A 202 10.78 9.23 22.25
CA LYS A 202 9.39 8.96 22.65
C LYS A 202 8.65 8.08 21.64
N VAL A 203 8.73 8.36 20.35
CA VAL A 203 8.03 7.56 19.34
C VAL A 203 8.63 6.16 19.20
N THR A 204 9.96 6.00 19.26
CA THR A 204 10.59 4.67 19.27
C THR A 204 10.23 3.87 20.50
N LYS A 205 10.16 4.53 21.68
CA LYS A 205 9.65 3.90 22.91
C LYS A 205 8.22 3.38 22.75
N ALA A 206 7.32 4.18 22.16
CA ALA A 206 5.95 3.73 21.89
C ALA A 206 5.92 2.53 20.94
N GLY A 207 6.80 2.54 19.92
CA GLY A 207 6.98 1.42 18.99
C GLY A 207 7.47 0.14 19.68
N GLU A 208 8.38 0.24 20.64
CA GLU A 208 8.83 -0.88 21.47
C GLU A 208 7.71 -1.44 22.35
N LEU A 209 6.99 -0.58 23.06
CA LEU A 209 5.90 -0.96 23.95
C LEU A 209 4.75 -1.67 23.22
N SER A 210 4.50 -1.29 21.97
CA SER A 210 3.40 -1.84 21.16
C SER A 210 3.86 -2.91 20.17
N ASN A 211 5.16 -3.19 20.06
CA ASN A 211 5.76 -4.07 19.05
C ASN A 211 5.32 -3.68 17.62
N ARG A 212 5.39 -2.39 17.31
CA ARG A 212 5.04 -1.83 15.98
C ARG A 212 6.20 -1.03 15.40
N PRO A 213 6.29 -0.93 14.07
CA PRO A 213 7.23 -0.01 13.44
C PRO A 213 6.84 1.43 13.71
N VAL A 214 7.85 2.32 13.67
CA VAL A 214 7.61 3.75 13.65
C VAL A 214 7.90 4.30 12.27
N MET A 215 7.14 5.33 11.84
CA MET A 215 7.41 6.07 10.61
C MET A 215 7.83 7.48 10.97
N ILE A 216 9.02 7.86 10.54
CA ILE A 216 9.60 9.17 10.84
C ILE A 216 9.58 10.05 9.60
N ASP A 217 8.87 11.15 9.69
CA ASP A 217 9.02 12.31 8.83
C ASP A 217 9.97 13.27 9.53
N PHE A 218 11.21 13.26 9.10
CA PHE A 218 12.29 14.01 9.72
C PHE A 218 12.17 15.50 9.34
N GLY A 219 11.67 16.30 10.27
CA GLY A 219 11.41 17.73 10.05
C GLY A 219 12.66 18.57 9.84
N GLY A 220 12.44 19.82 9.42
CA GLY A 220 13.51 20.78 9.23
C GLY A 220 13.97 21.40 10.55
N SER A 221 15.28 21.51 10.76
CA SER A 221 15.86 22.19 11.92
C SER A 221 17.08 23.06 11.53
N ASN A 222 17.45 23.97 12.41
CA ASN A 222 18.67 24.75 12.28
C ASN A 222 19.35 24.84 13.66
N PRO A 223 20.56 24.26 13.86
CA PRO A 223 21.32 23.51 12.84
C PRO A 223 20.60 22.24 12.35
N LEU A 224 21.09 21.63 11.25
CA LEU A 224 20.53 20.39 10.72
C LEU A 224 20.70 19.25 11.72
N MET A 225 19.63 18.48 11.95
CA MET A 225 19.73 17.21 12.67
C MET A 225 20.56 16.22 11.84
N PRO A 226 21.52 15.49 12.41
CA PRO A 226 22.35 14.54 11.69
C PRO A 226 21.53 13.31 11.28
N LEU A 227 21.39 13.10 9.97
CA LEU A 227 20.61 12.00 9.41
C LEU A 227 21.22 10.63 9.66
N ASP A 228 22.55 10.53 9.69
CA ASP A 228 23.27 9.31 10.05
C ASP A 228 22.94 8.84 11.48
N SER A 229 22.91 9.79 12.42
CA SER A 229 22.52 9.51 13.81
C SER A 229 21.08 9.02 13.93
N LEU A 230 20.15 9.61 13.15
CA LEU A 230 18.78 9.10 13.08
C LEU A 230 18.75 7.67 12.59
N LEU A 231 19.30 7.42 11.40
CA LEU A 231 19.16 6.14 10.71
C LEU A 231 19.93 5.00 11.37
N LEU A 232 21.13 5.28 11.87
CA LEU A 232 22.00 4.24 12.42
C LEU A 232 21.81 4.01 13.93
N ASN A 233 21.46 5.06 14.69
CA ASN A 233 21.49 5.00 16.15
C ASN A 233 20.12 5.10 16.81
N LYS A 234 19.13 5.73 16.15
CA LYS A 234 17.81 5.97 16.76
C LYS A 234 16.73 5.03 16.23
N LEU A 235 16.78 4.64 14.96
CA LEU A 235 15.78 3.76 14.36
C LEU A 235 16.17 2.28 14.51
N ARG A 236 15.15 1.43 14.63
CA ARG A 236 15.26 -0.02 14.74
C ARG A 236 15.05 -0.67 13.36
N SER A 237 15.51 -1.88 13.17
CA SER A 237 15.15 -2.68 12.00
C SER A 237 13.62 -2.79 11.88
N GLY A 238 13.08 -2.50 10.69
CA GLY A 238 11.65 -2.43 10.42
C GLY A 238 11.03 -1.04 10.60
N ASP A 239 11.72 -0.09 11.23
CA ASP A 239 11.26 1.29 11.28
C ASP A 239 11.39 1.96 9.90
N ILE A 240 10.52 2.93 9.62
CA ILE A 240 10.33 3.51 8.30
C ILE A 240 10.85 4.95 8.28
N PHE A 241 11.78 5.22 7.39
CA PHE A 241 12.19 6.58 7.03
C PHE A 241 11.45 6.99 5.76
N THR A 242 10.47 7.88 5.90
CA THR A 242 9.68 8.37 4.77
C THR A 242 10.24 9.65 4.16
N HIS A 243 9.69 10.05 3.02
CA HIS A 243 10.19 11.18 2.23
C HIS A 243 11.67 11.02 1.87
N THR A 244 12.05 9.79 1.55
CA THR A 244 13.44 9.42 1.27
C THR A 244 14.12 10.36 0.27
N TYR A 245 13.42 10.74 -0.79
CA TYR A 245 13.96 11.56 -1.87
C TYR A 245 13.64 13.04 -1.75
N ALA A 246 13.39 13.51 -0.53
CA ALA A 246 13.13 14.92 -0.29
C ALA A 246 14.38 15.79 -0.49
N ASN A 247 14.14 17.01 -1.01
CA ASN A 247 15.13 18.08 -1.06
C ASN A 247 14.47 19.33 -0.50
N VAL A 248 14.43 19.43 0.84
CA VAL A 248 13.77 20.52 1.55
C VAL A 248 14.76 21.25 2.46
N ARG A 249 14.53 22.56 2.63
CA ARG A 249 15.39 23.37 3.49
C ARG A 249 15.30 22.89 4.94
N GLY A 250 16.44 22.89 5.63
CA GLY A 250 16.51 22.52 7.05
C GLY A 250 16.56 21.00 7.29
N ARG A 251 16.62 20.19 6.23
CA ARG A 251 16.70 18.74 6.28
C ARG A 251 17.95 18.27 5.53
N MET A 252 18.70 17.36 6.13
CA MET A 252 19.82 16.69 5.47
C MET A 252 19.27 15.74 4.39
N SER A 253 19.73 15.91 3.15
CA SER A 253 19.34 15.04 2.03
C SER A 253 20.16 13.75 2.01
N ILE A 254 19.65 12.70 1.38
CA ILE A 254 20.36 11.42 1.24
C ILE A 254 21.49 11.46 0.21
N VAL A 255 21.43 12.42 -0.73
CA VAL A 255 22.44 12.65 -1.77
C VAL A 255 23.03 14.03 -1.54
N ASP A 256 24.36 14.15 -1.56
CA ASP A 256 25.10 15.37 -1.36
C ASP A 256 25.06 16.32 -2.59
N GLY A 257 25.69 17.50 -2.46
CA GLY A 257 25.78 18.48 -3.54
C GLY A 257 26.55 18.04 -4.78
N ASN A 258 27.30 16.94 -4.69
CA ASN A 258 28.05 16.32 -5.80
C ASN A 258 27.30 15.11 -6.40
N ASN A 259 26.02 14.94 -6.08
CA ASN A 259 25.19 13.80 -6.47
C ASN A 259 25.69 12.45 -5.92
N LYS A 260 26.47 12.44 -4.86
CA LYS A 260 26.93 11.23 -4.20
C LYS A 260 25.97 10.81 -3.08
N LEU A 261 25.49 9.57 -3.12
CA LEU A 261 24.72 8.97 -2.05
C LEU A 261 25.60 8.79 -0.81
N HIS A 262 25.13 9.21 0.36
CA HIS A 262 25.85 9.00 1.61
C HIS A 262 25.92 7.51 1.96
N GLU A 263 27.10 7.03 2.35
CA GLU A 263 27.34 5.61 2.63
C GLU A 263 26.47 5.08 3.76
N PHE A 264 26.25 5.87 4.79
CA PHE A 264 25.41 5.50 5.94
C PHE A 264 23.95 5.20 5.53
N VAL A 265 23.46 5.71 4.39
CA VAL A 265 22.10 5.43 3.90
C VAL A 265 21.98 3.97 3.47
N LYS A 266 22.97 3.44 2.75
CA LYS A 266 23.01 2.01 2.38
C LYS A 266 23.22 1.11 3.61
N GLU A 267 24.05 1.55 4.54
CA GLU A 267 24.25 0.84 5.80
C GLU A 267 22.93 0.73 6.57
N ALA A 268 22.16 1.81 6.64
CA ALA A 268 20.85 1.82 7.29
C ALA A 268 19.85 0.88 6.59
N GLN A 269 19.80 0.87 5.24
CA GLN A 269 18.95 -0.06 4.51
C GLN A 269 19.36 -1.51 4.77
N ASN A 270 20.65 -1.81 4.79
CA ASN A 270 21.17 -3.14 5.13
C ASN A 270 20.88 -3.55 6.59
N LYS A 271 20.81 -2.60 7.51
CA LYS A 271 20.38 -2.79 8.91
C LYS A 271 18.88 -3.11 9.00
N GLY A 272 18.11 -2.89 7.94
CA GLY A 272 16.68 -3.16 7.87
C GLY A 272 15.80 -1.94 8.09
N ILE A 273 16.32 -0.71 8.00
CA ILE A 273 15.49 0.49 7.93
C ILE A 273 14.75 0.48 6.59
N VAL A 274 13.45 0.68 6.63
CA VAL A 274 12.58 0.74 5.45
C VAL A 274 12.61 2.16 4.86
N PHE A 275 12.97 2.27 3.60
CA PHE A 275 12.99 3.54 2.89
C PHE A 275 11.70 3.72 2.07
N ASP A 276 10.85 4.63 2.51
CA ASP A 276 9.57 4.93 1.88
C ASP A 276 9.62 6.21 1.05
N VAL A 277 8.96 6.18 -0.12
CA VAL A 277 8.96 7.34 -1.03
C VAL A 277 8.25 8.54 -0.45
N GLY A 278 7.01 8.39 0.02
CA GLY A 278 6.21 9.49 0.55
C GLY A 278 6.24 10.72 -0.36
N HIS A 279 5.78 10.59 -1.63
CA HIS A 279 6.05 11.60 -2.67
C HIS A 279 5.58 13.02 -2.31
N GLY A 280 4.33 13.15 -1.85
CA GLY A 280 3.73 14.40 -1.41
C GLY A 280 3.71 15.55 -2.41
N GLY A 281 3.40 16.72 -1.87
CA GLY A 281 3.45 17.99 -2.61
C GLY A 281 4.81 18.69 -2.54
N GLY A 282 5.69 18.31 -1.58
CA GLY A 282 6.98 18.96 -1.31
C GLY A 282 8.17 18.02 -1.19
N SER A 283 7.97 16.72 -1.08
CA SER A 283 8.92 15.77 -0.50
C SER A 283 9.58 14.81 -1.51
N PHE A 284 9.53 15.11 -2.80
CA PHE A 284 10.15 14.30 -3.84
C PHE A 284 10.88 15.16 -4.89
N ALA A 285 12.16 14.89 -5.10
CA ALA A 285 12.95 15.57 -6.11
C ALA A 285 13.73 14.57 -6.99
N PHE A 286 13.68 14.73 -8.31
CA PHE A 286 14.49 13.92 -9.24
C PHE A 286 15.98 14.06 -8.99
N SER A 287 16.43 15.22 -8.50
CA SER A 287 17.83 15.45 -8.12
C SER A 287 18.30 14.59 -6.92
N GLN A 288 17.39 14.03 -6.16
CA GLN A 288 17.69 13.06 -5.09
C GLN A 288 17.43 11.63 -5.56
N ALA A 289 16.29 11.37 -6.20
CA ALA A 289 15.88 10.02 -6.57
C ALA A 289 16.78 9.39 -7.63
N ILE A 290 17.07 10.10 -8.73
CA ILE A 290 17.85 9.56 -9.84
C ILE A 290 19.29 9.19 -9.42
N PRO A 291 20.08 10.09 -8.78
CA PRO A 291 21.41 9.73 -8.33
C PRO A 291 21.42 8.59 -7.28
N ALA A 292 20.45 8.57 -6.38
CA ALA A 292 20.34 7.53 -5.36
C ALA A 292 20.07 6.15 -5.98
N ILE A 293 19.10 6.05 -6.90
CA ILE A 293 18.77 4.81 -7.62
C ILE A 293 19.95 4.34 -8.45
N ASN A 294 20.62 5.22 -9.20
CA ASN A 294 21.80 4.88 -10.00
C ASN A 294 22.97 4.35 -9.15
N GLN A 295 23.01 4.69 -7.87
CA GLN A 295 24.01 4.20 -6.92
C GLN A 295 23.49 3.01 -6.09
N GLY A 296 22.31 2.45 -6.45
CA GLY A 296 21.79 1.20 -5.91
C GLY A 296 20.84 1.35 -4.71
N LEU A 297 20.46 2.56 -4.30
CA LEU A 297 19.40 2.76 -3.30
C LEU A 297 18.03 2.70 -3.99
N LYS A 298 17.34 1.57 -3.90
CA LYS A 298 15.95 1.41 -4.34
C LYS A 298 15.02 1.61 -3.14
N PRO A 299 13.83 2.21 -3.33
CA PRO A 299 12.88 2.31 -2.24
C PRO A 299 12.33 0.93 -1.88
N ASP A 300 12.10 0.69 -0.60
CA ASP A 300 11.43 -0.53 -0.11
C ASP A 300 9.92 -0.43 -0.34
N THR A 301 9.37 0.79 -0.23
CA THR A 301 7.96 1.10 -0.49
C THR A 301 7.79 2.35 -1.34
N ILE A 302 6.80 2.31 -2.24
CA ILE A 302 6.39 3.46 -3.05
C ILE A 302 5.02 3.90 -2.54
N SER A 303 4.92 5.15 -2.08
CA SER A 303 3.72 5.71 -1.48
C SER A 303 3.48 7.14 -1.97
N THR A 304 2.25 7.62 -1.79
CA THR A 304 1.84 8.88 -2.40
C THR A 304 2.02 10.09 -1.50
N ASP A 305 1.86 9.95 -0.19
CA ASP A 305 1.58 11.09 0.69
C ASP A 305 0.41 11.91 0.14
N LEU A 306 -0.72 11.20 -0.11
CA LEU A 306 -1.95 11.79 -0.66
C LEU A 306 -2.58 12.74 0.36
N HIS A 307 -2.67 14.01 -0.04
CA HIS A 307 -3.33 15.07 0.72
C HIS A 307 -3.79 16.18 -0.24
N THR A 308 -4.53 17.19 0.25
CA THR A 308 -5.09 18.27 -0.61
C THR A 308 -4.03 19.02 -1.41
N GLY A 309 -2.81 19.18 -0.88
CA GLY A 309 -1.69 19.84 -1.56
C GLY A 309 -0.96 19.00 -2.59
N SER A 310 -1.09 17.66 -2.53
CA SER A 310 -0.38 16.74 -3.44
C SER A 310 -1.25 16.18 -4.58
N MET A 311 -2.56 16.03 -4.36
CA MET A 311 -3.49 15.34 -5.28
C MET A 311 -3.50 15.88 -6.71
N ASN A 312 -3.27 17.18 -6.90
CA ASN A 312 -3.22 17.83 -8.21
C ASN A 312 -1.80 18.31 -8.57
N GLY A 313 -0.82 18.05 -7.70
CA GLY A 313 0.59 18.40 -7.92
C GLY A 313 1.33 17.38 -8.79
N GLY A 314 2.65 17.32 -8.65
CA GLY A 314 3.50 16.37 -9.35
C GLY A 314 3.23 14.90 -8.99
N MET A 315 2.69 14.65 -7.80
CA MET A 315 2.35 13.30 -7.29
C MET A 315 1.20 12.67 -8.11
N LYS A 316 0.07 13.36 -8.22
CA LYS A 316 -1.18 12.94 -8.88
C LYS A 316 -1.85 11.73 -8.22
N ASP A 317 -1.32 10.53 -8.42
CA ASP A 317 -1.78 9.25 -7.88
C ASP A 317 -0.63 8.25 -7.75
N LEU A 318 -0.92 7.09 -7.15
CA LEU A 318 0.08 6.03 -6.95
C LEU A 318 0.66 5.52 -8.27
N LEU A 319 -0.15 5.39 -9.32
CA LEU A 319 0.32 4.89 -10.62
C LEU A 319 1.26 5.89 -11.31
N ASN A 320 1.05 7.19 -11.10
CA ASN A 320 1.99 8.21 -11.56
C ASN A 320 3.32 8.11 -10.82
N VAL A 321 3.31 7.87 -9.50
CA VAL A 321 4.53 7.65 -8.73
C VAL A 321 5.24 6.38 -9.17
N MET A 322 4.53 5.25 -9.30
CA MET A 322 5.07 3.98 -9.83
C MET A 322 5.70 4.16 -11.21
N SER A 323 5.03 4.90 -12.10
CA SER A 323 5.52 5.18 -13.45
C SER A 323 6.82 5.98 -13.45
N LYS A 324 7.02 6.89 -12.51
CA LYS A 324 8.31 7.59 -12.33
C LYS A 324 9.43 6.62 -12.06
N PHE A 325 9.22 5.66 -11.14
CA PHE A 325 10.24 4.68 -10.78
C PHE A 325 10.56 3.71 -11.92
N LEU A 326 9.58 3.31 -12.75
CA LEU A 326 9.84 2.57 -13.99
C LEU A 326 10.76 3.34 -14.94
N ASN A 327 10.55 4.66 -15.08
CA ASN A 327 11.36 5.50 -15.95
C ASN A 327 12.69 5.96 -15.33
N MET A 328 12.89 5.72 -14.02
CA MET A 328 14.18 5.89 -13.34
C MET A 328 15.00 4.59 -13.26
N GLY A 329 14.53 3.50 -13.88
CA GLY A 329 15.30 2.28 -14.07
C GLY A 329 14.90 1.08 -13.22
N LEU A 330 13.87 1.18 -12.38
CA LEU A 330 13.30 -0.01 -11.73
C LEU A 330 12.51 -0.83 -12.75
N ASN A 331 12.57 -2.17 -12.64
CA ASN A 331 11.69 -3.02 -13.43
C ASN A 331 10.29 -3.12 -12.81
N LEU A 332 9.32 -3.63 -13.58
CA LEU A 332 7.92 -3.68 -13.15
C LEU A 332 7.72 -4.57 -11.91
N ASN A 333 8.46 -5.67 -11.79
CA ASN A 333 8.39 -6.55 -10.62
C ASN A 333 8.84 -5.85 -9.33
N GLU A 334 9.90 -5.04 -9.41
CA GLU A 334 10.39 -4.23 -8.28
C GLU A 334 9.38 -3.17 -7.87
N VAL A 335 8.79 -2.48 -8.85
CA VAL A 335 7.78 -1.45 -8.60
C VAL A 335 6.51 -2.05 -8.01
N VAL A 336 6.03 -3.18 -8.54
CA VAL A 336 4.87 -3.91 -7.99
C VAL A 336 5.17 -4.41 -6.57
N ASN A 337 6.38 -4.94 -6.31
CA ASN A 337 6.75 -5.34 -4.96
C ASN A 337 6.63 -4.20 -3.96
N ALA A 338 7.11 -3.02 -4.31
CA ALA A 338 7.13 -1.84 -3.42
C ALA A 338 5.73 -1.30 -3.07
N VAL A 339 4.69 -1.68 -3.82
CA VAL A 339 3.28 -1.29 -3.58
C VAL A 339 2.37 -2.48 -3.27
N SER A 340 2.92 -3.66 -3.06
CA SER A 340 2.15 -4.87 -2.70
C SER A 340 2.81 -5.62 -1.55
N TRP A 341 3.60 -6.65 -1.82
CA TRP A 341 4.21 -7.49 -0.79
C TRP A 341 5.23 -6.73 0.08
N GLY A 342 6.06 -5.87 -0.50
CA GLY A 342 6.98 -5.00 0.24
C GLY A 342 6.24 -4.06 1.19
N ALA A 343 5.20 -3.40 0.70
CA ALA A 343 4.33 -2.53 1.49
C ALA A 343 3.62 -3.30 2.62
N ALA A 344 3.05 -4.48 2.32
CA ALA A 344 2.39 -5.32 3.32
C ALA A 344 3.34 -5.77 4.45
N LYS A 345 4.59 -6.12 4.11
CA LYS A 345 5.60 -6.49 5.09
C LYS A 345 5.98 -5.31 5.99
N SER A 346 6.19 -4.12 5.44
CA SER A 346 6.63 -2.95 6.21
C SER A 346 5.59 -2.47 7.24
N ILE A 347 4.32 -2.84 7.05
CA ILE A 347 3.23 -2.56 8.00
C ILE A 347 2.76 -3.80 8.78
N ASN A 348 3.50 -4.92 8.72
CA ASN A 348 3.17 -6.18 9.40
C ASN A 348 1.78 -6.76 9.05
N LYS A 349 1.26 -6.51 7.83
CA LYS A 349 -0.01 -7.05 7.31
C LYS A 349 0.24 -8.08 6.19
N VAL A 350 1.01 -9.12 6.50
CA VAL A 350 1.46 -10.17 5.55
C VAL A 350 0.33 -11.02 4.95
N SER A 351 -0.91 -10.87 5.42
CA SER A 351 -2.10 -11.42 4.78
C SER A 351 -2.53 -10.64 3.53
N LEU A 352 -1.99 -9.42 3.32
CA LEU A 352 -2.25 -8.55 2.19
C LEU A 352 -1.11 -8.58 1.18
N GLY A 353 -1.30 -7.91 0.03
CA GLY A 353 -0.27 -7.71 -0.98
C GLY A 353 0.22 -8.99 -1.66
N ASN A 354 -0.61 -10.03 -1.73
CA ASN A 354 -0.31 -11.29 -2.39
C ASN A 354 -1.58 -12.00 -2.91
N LEU A 355 -1.40 -12.98 -3.82
CA LEU A 355 -2.45 -13.77 -4.44
C LEU A 355 -2.41 -15.25 -3.99
N SER A 356 -1.95 -15.53 -2.78
CA SER A 356 -1.95 -16.88 -2.23
C SER A 356 -3.38 -17.43 -2.13
N ILE A 357 -3.57 -18.71 -2.42
CA ILE A 357 -4.87 -19.38 -2.24
C ILE A 357 -5.36 -19.17 -0.80
N GLY A 358 -6.61 -18.76 -0.64
CA GLY A 358 -7.22 -18.43 0.64
C GLY A 358 -7.00 -16.97 1.11
N SER A 359 -6.12 -16.19 0.47
CA SER A 359 -6.00 -14.75 0.74
C SER A 359 -7.22 -14.00 0.25
N VAL A 360 -7.47 -12.82 0.83
CA VAL A 360 -8.52 -11.93 0.36
C VAL A 360 -8.29 -11.56 -1.11
N ALA A 361 -9.33 -11.58 -1.91
CA ALA A 361 -9.26 -11.28 -3.35
C ALA A 361 -9.19 -9.78 -3.59
N ASP A 362 -8.07 -9.18 -3.22
CA ASP A 362 -7.70 -7.81 -3.57
C ASP A 362 -6.76 -7.89 -4.78
N ILE A 363 -7.22 -7.38 -5.94
CA ILE A 363 -6.51 -7.51 -7.22
C ILE A 363 -6.56 -6.17 -7.96
N THR A 364 -5.45 -5.83 -8.60
CA THR A 364 -5.38 -4.71 -9.55
C THR A 364 -4.95 -5.21 -10.92
N ILE A 365 -5.69 -4.83 -11.95
CA ILE A 365 -5.33 -5.07 -13.35
C ILE A 365 -4.80 -3.76 -13.91
N LEU A 366 -3.57 -3.82 -14.45
CA LEU A 366 -2.82 -2.67 -14.93
C LEU A 366 -2.55 -2.76 -16.43
N ASN A 367 -2.67 -1.64 -17.11
CA ASN A 367 -2.19 -1.44 -18.46
C ASN A 367 -0.85 -0.70 -18.41
N LEU A 368 0.21 -1.29 -18.98
CA LEU A 368 1.51 -0.64 -19.16
C LEU A 368 1.57 -0.05 -20.57
N GLN A 369 1.40 1.26 -20.63
CA GLN A 369 1.44 2.02 -21.88
C GLN A 369 2.90 2.38 -22.25
N GLU A 370 3.22 2.31 -23.53
CA GLU A 370 4.47 2.83 -24.11
C GLU A 370 4.17 4.07 -24.94
N GLY A 371 5.03 5.11 -24.84
CA GLY A 371 4.83 6.38 -25.54
C GLY A 371 5.72 7.49 -24.99
N ASP A 372 5.44 8.73 -25.39
CA ASP A 372 6.12 9.93 -24.88
C ASP A 372 5.36 10.53 -23.71
N PHE A 373 5.88 10.36 -22.50
CA PHE A 373 5.29 10.88 -21.29
C PHE A 373 6.17 11.90 -20.60
N GLY A 374 5.55 12.77 -19.80
CA GLY A 374 6.24 13.73 -18.93
C GLY A 374 5.83 13.56 -17.48
N PHE A 375 6.82 13.47 -16.59
CA PHE A 375 6.63 13.39 -15.15
C PHE A 375 7.22 14.61 -14.47
N ILE A 376 6.55 15.09 -13.42
CA ILE A 376 6.95 16.32 -12.71
C ILE A 376 7.24 15.96 -11.25
N ASP A 377 8.34 16.46 -10.71
CA ASP A 377 8.65 16.38 -9.28
C ASP A 377 8.07 17.56 -8.49
N THR A 378 8.31 17.59 -7.19
CA THR A 378 7.82 18.66 -6.30
C THR A 378 8.59 19.97 -6.43
N LYS A 379 9.64 20.02 -7.26
CA LYS A 379 10.41 21.23 -7.62
C LYS A 379 10.03 21.73 -9.02
N ASN A 380 8.92 21.26 -9.59
CA ASN A 380 8.48 21.57 -10.96
C ASN A 380 9.52 21.20 -12.03
N LYS A 381 10.36 20.20 -11.77
CA LYS A 381 11.28 19.67 -12.77
C LYS A 381 10.61 18.52 -13.52
N LYS A 382 10.79 18.52 -14.85
CA LYS A 382 10.20 17.53 -15.75
C LYS A 382 11.22 16.44 -16.09
N MET A 383 10.83 15.19 -15.92
CA MET A 383 11.50 14.01 -16.47
C MET A 383 10.70 13.48 -17.67
N LYS A 384 11.37 13.17 -18.78
CA LYS A 384 10.78 12.43 -19.88
C LYS A 384 10.76 10.94 -19.54
N GLY A 385 9.74 10.24 -20.00
CA GLY A 385 9.62 8.80 -19.82
C GLY A 385 8.89 8.14 -20.99
N SER A 386 9.13 6.85 -21.17
CA SER A 386 8.53 6.05 -22.24
C SER A 386 7.46 5.08 -21.75
N LYS A 387 7.27 4.96 -20.43
CA LYS A 387 6.34 4.00 -19.80
C LYS A 387 5.41 4.70 -18.84
N LYS A 388 4.12 4.33 -18.88
CA LYS A 388 3.10 4.83 -17.96
C LYS A 388 2.14 3.70 -17.57
N LEU A 389 1.86 3.58 -16.28
CA LEU A 389 0.84 2.67 -15.76
C LEU A 389 -0.52 3.34 -15.73
N GLU A 390 -1.55 2.58 -16.06
CA GLU A 390 -2.97 2.95 -15.95
C GLU A 390 -3.72 1.81 -15.28
N CYS A 391 -4.69 2.13 -14.41
CA CYS A 391 -5.55 1.13 -13.80
C CYS A 391 -6.67 0.76 -14.76
N GLU A 392 -6.72 -0.50 -15.16
CA GLU A 392 -7.81 -1.04 -15.96
C GLU A 392 -8.95 -1.52 -15.08
N MET A 393 -8.64 -2.21 -13.98
CA MET A 393 -9.64 -2.72 -13.05
C MET A 393 -9.10 -2.84 -11.64
N THR A 394 -9.97 -2.63 -10.67
CA THR A 394 -9.70 -2.91 -9.25
C THR A 394 -10.79 -3.82 -8.69
N ILE A 395 -10.35 -4.93 -8.10
CA ILE A 395 -11.19 -5.87 -7.37
C ILE A 395 -10.77 -5.79 -5.90
N LYS A 396 -11.73 -5.57 -5.00
CA LYS A 396 -11.50 -5.52 -3.57
C LYS A 396 -12.41 -6.51 -2.86
N GLY A 397 -11.80 -7.47 -2.15
CA GLY A 397 -12.57 -8.52 -1.46
C GLY A 397 -13.49 -9.30 -2.40
N GLY A 398 -13.05 -9.57 -3.64
CA GLY A 398 -13.84 -10.25 -4.66
C GLY A 398 -14.87 -9.39 -5.39
N GLU A 399 -15.07 -8.12 -5.00
CA GLU A 399 -15.98 -7.20 -5.67
C GLU A 399 -15.24 -6.30 -6.65
N ILE A 400 -15.76 -6.16 -7.88
CA ILE A 400 -15.26 -5.21 -8.86
C ILE A 400 -15.69 -3.82 -8.43
N VAL A 401 -14.73 -2.99 -7.98
CA VAL A 401 -14.99 -1.64 -7.47
C VAL A 401 -14.60 -0.54 -8.46
N TYR A 402 -13.85 -0.89 -9.50
CA TYR A 402 -13.50 -0.02 -10.62
C TYR A 402 -13.24 -0.86 -11.87
N ASP A 403 -13.79 -0.44 -13.00
CA ASP A 403 -13.64 -1.06 -14.33
C ASP A 403 -13.61 0.06 -15.37
N LEU A 404 -12.43 0.39 -15.89
CA LEU A 404 -12.20 1.53 -16.76
C LEU A 404 -12.88 1.36 -18.12
N ASN A 405 -12.71 0.18 -18.72
CA ASN A 405 -13.16 -0.09 -20.09
C ASN A 405 -14.26 -1.16 -20.16
N GLY A 406 -14.88 -1.52 -19.01
CA GLY A 406 -16.00 -2.46 -18.99
C GLY A 406 -15.59 -3.92 -19.26
N LEU A 407 -14.38 -4.34 -18.83
CA LEU A 407 -13.91 -5.72 -19.03
C LEU A 407 -14.84 -6.77 -18.42
N ALA A 408 -15.56 -6.41 -17.36
CA ALA A 408 -16.50 -7.28 -16.68
C ALA A 408 -17.94 -7.12 -17.18
N SER A 409 -18.19 -6.22 -18.13
CA SER A 409 -19.53 -5.88 -18.64
C SER A 409 -19.81 -6.59 -19.96
N ASN A 410 -21.06 -6.98 -20.16
CA ASN A 410 -21.50 -7.50 -21.44
C ASN A 410 -21.72 -6.35 -22.45
N ASP A 411 -21.50 -6.63 -23.73
CA ASP A 411 -21.89 -5.71 -24.79
C ASP A 411 -23.39 -5.43 -24.68
N TRP A 412 -23.80 -4.15 -24.68
CA TRP A 412 -25.19 -3.73 -24.51
C TRP A 412 -26.16 -4.32 -25.57
N ARG A 413 -25.61 -4.85 -26.66
CA ARG A 413 -26.37 -5.53 -27.74
C ARG A 413 -26.65 -6.99 -27.43
N LEU A 414 -25.95 -7.60 -26.50
CA LEU A 414 -26.14 -8.98 -26.05
C LEU A 414 -27.28 -9.00 -25.01
N LYS A 415 -28.34 -9.78 -25.28
CA LYS A 415 -29.48 -9.94 -24.37
C LYS A 415 -29.21 -11.05 -23.35
#